data_6bb3abb9f008c611ca249866bc4f71a2
#
_entry.id   6bb3abb9f008c611ca249866bc4f71a2
#
_cell.length_a   1.000
_cell.length_b   1.000
_cell.length_c   1.000
_cell.angle_alpha   90.00
_cell.angle_beta   90.00
_cell.angle_gamma   90.00
#
_symmetry.space_group_name_H-M   'P 1'
#
loop_
_entity.id
_entity.type
_entity.pdbx_description
1 polymer ?
#
loop_
_entity_poly.entity_id
_entity_poly.type
_entity_poly.pdbx_seq_one_letter_code
_entity_poly.pdbx_strand_id
1 'polypeptide(L)'
;MVNIAVLGYGTVGSGVVEVINTNHDIVNKRAGQEINVKRVLDLREFPGDPVENILTHDFEDILNDDDISVVVEVMGGVEPAYTFVKKCLLAGKSVATSNKELVAVHGPELIKIAREGNINFFFEASAGGGIPVIRPLNTSITADDVTEITGILNGTTNYILTKMDKEGADYATVLKQAQERGYAERNPEADVEGGDACRKIAILTSLVYGKNLDYNRIHMEGITRITTDDFKYADKMGYSVKLVGTTRKTDGKLYSYVAPVMLPHDNPLAKIDDVYNGILVHGNALDDVMFYGKGAGKLPTASAVVSDVIDAVKNAGRHVPIIWEDEELEMGTFADSESRFFVRTDEKDEAAIKAVFGDVEYVDSDLDEKAFVTAVITEGEFEACCNKIGVKSALRVLD
;
A
#
# COMPACT_ATOMS: atom_id res chain seq x y z
N MET A 1 -7.85 -33.38 6.08
CA MET A 1 -7.52 -32.71 4.80
C MET A 1 -8.54 -31.60 4.58
N VAL A 2 -8.11 -30.41 4.25
CA VAL A 2 -8.94 -29.27 3.88
C VAL A 2 -8.78 -28.98 2.41
N ASN A 3 -9.89 -28.91 1.69
CA ASN A 3 -9.89 -28.50 0.30
C ASN A 3 -10.09 -26.99 0.18
N ILE A 4 -9.30 -26.37 -0.69
CA ILE A 4 -9.40 -24.95 -1.03
C ILE A 4 -9.65 -24.79 -2.53
N ALA A 5 -10.16 -23.62 -2.92
CA ALA A 5 -10.24 -23.20 -4.31
C ALA A 5 -9.48 -21.88 -4.51
N VAL A 6 -8.99 -21.65 -5.73
CA VAL A 6 -8.30 -20.43 -6.12
C VAL A 6 -9.07 -19.78 -7.27
N LEU A 7 -9.51 -18.54 -7.07
CA LEU A 7 -10.19 -17.71 -8.08
C LEU A 7 -9.14 -16.82 -8.77
N GLY A 8 -8.82 -17.13 -10.01
CA GLY A 8 -7.77 -16.51 -10.82
C GLY A 8 -6.45 -17.30 -10.79
N TYR A 9 -5.96 -17.68 -11.98
CA TYR A 9 -4.67 -18.37 -12.16
C TYR A 9 -3.67 -17.50 -12.91
N GLY A 10 -3.62 -16.20 -12.51
CA GLY A 10 -2.62 -15.27 -12.96
C GLY A 10 -1.30 -15.41 -12.17
N THR A 11 -0.55 -14.30 -12.11
CA THR A 11 0.75 -14.26 -11.40
C THR A 11 0.63 -14.72 -9.94
N VAL A 12 -0.34 -14.19 -9.20
CA VAL A 12 -0.49 -14.52 -7.78
C VAL A 12 -1.11 -15.92 -7.59
N GLY A 13 -2.16 -16.26 -8.34
CA GLY A 13 -2.83 -17.55 -8.20
C GLY A 13 -1.94 -18.74 -8.53
N SER A 14 -1.17 -18.66 -9.63
CA SER A 14 -0.16 -19.69 -9.93
C SER A 14 0.93 -19.76 -8.85
N GLY A 15 1.28 -18.60 -8.24
CA GLY A 15 2.18 -18.55 -7.10
C GLY A 15 1.62 -19.22 -5.85
N VAL A 16 0.33 -19.08 -5.54
CA VAL A 16 -0.34 -19.74 -4.42
C VAL A 16 -0.26 -21.27 -4.56
N VAL A 17 -0.60 -21.77 -5.75
CA VAL A 17 -0.50 -23.23 -6.03
C VAL A 17 0.95 -23.69 -5.93
N GLU A 18 1.91 -22.92 -6.46
CA GLU A 18 3.33 -23.22 -6.37
C GLU A 18 3.83 -23.27 -4.92
N VAL A 19 3.49 -22.27 -4.09
CA VAL A 19 3.91 -22.21 -2.68
C VAL A 19 3.34 -23.40 -1.89
N ILE A 20 2.04 -23.72 -2.06
CA ILE A 20 1.41 -24.86 -1.38
C ILE A 20 2.11 -26.16 -1.76
N ASN A 21 2.41 -26.37 -3.05
CA ASN A 21 3.05 -27.60 -3.53
C ASN A 21 4.53 -27.68 -3.12
N THR A 22 5.29 -26.59 -3.26
CA THR A 22 6.73 -26.58 -2.96
C THR A 22 7.00 -26.68 -1.45
N ASN A 23 6.16 -26.01 -0.65
CA ASN A 23 6.31 -25.98 0.81
C ASN A 23 5.29 -26.89 1.52
N HIS A 24 4.79 -27.91 0.84
CA HIS A 24 3.70 -28.78 1.29
C HIS A 24 3.82 -29.23 2.76
N ASP A 25 4.96 -29.80 3.15
CA ASP A 25 5.16 -30.31 4.50
C ASP A 25 5.12 -29.20 5.57
N ILE A 26 5.70 -28.03 5.24
CA ILE A 26 5.71 -26.89 6.17
C ILE A 26 4.31 -26.28 6.28
N VAL A 27 3.62 -26.11 5.16
CA VAL A 27 2.25 -25.59 5.10
C VAL A 27 1.30 -26.46 5.92
N ASN A 28 1.31 -27.76 5.67
CA ASN A 28 0.47 -28.73 6.38
C ASN A 28 0.78 -28.79 7.88
N LYS A 29 2.06 -28.81 8.24
CA LYS A 29 2.48 -28.76 9.65
C LYS A 29 1.99 -27.50 10.35
N ARG A 30 2.05 -26.34 9.68
CA ARG A 30 1.60 -25.05 10.24
C ARG A 30 0.07 -24.98 10.34
N ALA A 31 -0.64 -25.52 9.37
CA ALA A 31 -2.09 -25.60 9.37
C ALA A 31 -2.64 -26.63 10.36
N GLY A 32 -1.82 -27.60 10.79
CA GLY A 32 -2.23 -28.75 11.63
C GLY A 32 -2.97 -29.84 10.88
N GLN A 33 -3.14 -29.69 9.57
CA GLN A 33 -3.76 -30.66 8.68
C GLN A 33 -3.35 -30.41 7.22
N GLU A 34 -3.60 -31.38 6.36
CA GLU A 34 -3.29 -31.30 4.94
C GLU A 34 -4.19 -30.29 4.23
N ILE A 35 -3.59 -29.43 3.42
CA ILE A 35 -4.26 -28.46 2.54
C ILE A 35 -4.13 -28.94 1.09
N ASN A 36 -5.26 -29.05 0.38
CA ASN A 36 -5.34 -29.49 -1.00
C ASN A 36 -6.05 -28.46 -1.87
N VAL A 37 -5.44 -28.07 -2.99
CA VAL A 37 -6.09 -27.23 -4.01
C VAL A 37 -7.01 -28.12 -4.86
N LYS A 38 -8.32 -28.06 -4.60
CA LYS A 38 -9.32 -28.91 -5.24
C LYS A 38 -9.80 -28.34 -6.58
N ARG A 39 -9.89 -27.00 -6.67
CA ARG A 39 -10.38 -26.28 -7.86
C ARG A 39 -9.61 -24.99 -8.10
N VAL A 40 -9.46 -24.64 -9.35
CA VAL A 40 -8.96 -23.34 -9.80
C VAL A 40 -9.95 -22.77 -10.82
N LEU A 41 -10.43 -21.56 -10.59
CA LEU A 41 -11.28 -20.81 -11.53
C LEU A 41 -10.43 -19.88 -12.37
N ASP A 42 -10.47 -20.01 -13.68
CA ASP A 42 -9.93 -19.03 -14.63
C ASP A 42 -10.69 -19.14 -15.96
N LEU A 43 -10.76 -18.06 -16.72
CA LEU A 43 -11.40 -18.04 -18.04
C LEU A 43 -10.49 -18.60 -19.13
N ARG A 44 -9.19 -18.74 -18.86
CA ARG A 44 -8.16 -19.20 -19.78
C ARG A 44 -7.93 -20.71 -19.61
N GLU A 45 -7.43 -21.34 -20.67
CA GLU A 45 -6.90 -22.70 -20.66
C GLU A 45 -5.40 -22.66 -20.34
N PHE A 46 -4.89 -23.73 -19.73
CA PHE A 46 -3.47 -23.87 -19.36
C PHE A 46 -2.92 -25.24 -19.84
N PRO A 47 -2.81 -25.47 -21.16
CA PRO A 47 -2.42 -26.78 -21.70
C PRO A 47 -1.04 -27.21 -21.21
N GLY A 48 -0.98 -28.43 -20.64
CA GLY A 48 0.26 -29.00 -20.12
C GLY A 48 0.65 -28.53 -18.72
N ASP A 49 -0.08 -27.59 -18.09
CA ASP A 49 0.07 -27.26 -16.69
C ASP A 49 -0.73 -28.26 -15.84
N PRO A 50 -0.18 -28.75 -14.71
CA PRO A 50 -0.91 -29.62 -13.77
C PRO A 50 -2.27 -29.10 -13.30
N VAL A 51 -2.49 -27.77 -13.34
CA VAL A 51 -3.75 -27.12 -12.99
C VAL A 51 -4.90 -27.52 -13.92
N GLU A 52 -4.61 -27.95 -15.13
CA GLU A 52 -5.62 -28.37 -16.14
C GLU A 52 -6.61 -29.40 -15.57
N ASN A 53 -6.15 -30.29 -14.69
CA ASN A 53 -6.97 -31.34 -14.09
C ASN A 53 -7.96 -30.84 -13.01
N ILE A 54 -7.78 -29.63 -12.50
CA ILE A 54 -8.58 -29.00 -11.45
C ILE A 54 -9.18 -27.67 -11.86
N LEU A 55 -8.99 -27.30 -13.14
CA LEU A 55 -9.50 -26.07 -13.72
C LEU A 55 -11.03 -26.14 -13.88
N THR A 56 -11.69 -25.05 -13.60
CA THR A 56 -13.08 -24.81 -13.94
C THR A 56 -13.27 -23.40 -14.50
N HIS A 57 -14.28 -23.23 -15.33
CA HIS A 57 -14.72 -21.94 -15.86
C HIS A 57 -16.03 -21.46 -15.23
N ASP A 58 -16.63 -22.30 -14.36
CA ASP A 58 -17.88 -21.99 -13.69
C ASP A 58 -17.65 -21.80 -12.18
N PHE A 59 -17.95 -20.60 -11.71
CA PHE A 59 -17.86 -20.29 -10.27
C PHE A 59 -18.78 -21.16 -9.40
N GLU A 60 -19.92 -21.59 -9.93
CA GLU A 60 -20.88 -22.42 -9.20
C GLU A 60 -20.29 -23.79 -8.84
N ASP A 61 -19.32 -24.31 -9.59
CA ASP A 61 -18.57 -25.55 -9.25
C ASP A 61 -17.78 -25.40 -7.95
N ILE A 62 -17.43 -24.18 -7.57
CA ILE A 62 -16.72 -23.87 -6.31
C ILE A 62 -17.72 -23.50 -5.22
N LEU A 63 -18.72 -22.69 -5.55
CA LEU A 63 -19.69 -22.22 -4.58
C LEU A 63 -20.50 -23.37 -3.99
N ASN A 64 -20.97 -24.30 -4.84
CA ASN A 64 -21.83 -25.41 -4.46
C ASN A 64 -21.07 -26.69 -4.01
N ASP A 65 -19.75 -26.65 -3.96
CA ASP A 65 -18.93 -27.77 -3.47
C ASP A 65 -18.74 -27.67 -1.95
N ASP A 66 -19.49 -28.43 -1.19
CA ASP A 66 -19.45 -28.46 0.29
C ASP A 66 -18.10 -28.93 0.86
N ASP A 67 -17.28 -29.63 0.07
CA ASP A 67 -15.94 -30.05 0.50
C ASP A 67 -14.92 -28.89 0.48
N ILE A 68 -15.22 -27.78 -0.21
CA ILE A 68 -14.36 -26.59 -0.26
C ILE A 68 -14.74 -25.65 0.88
N SER A 69 -13.82 -25.45 1.82
CA SER A 69 -14.06 -24.62 3.01
C SER A 69 -13.31 -23.28 3.02
N VAL A 70 -12.27 -23.12 2.17
CA VAL A 70 -11.52 -21.88 2.05
C VAL A 70 -11.39 -21.51 0.56
N VAL A 71 -11.62 -20.26 0.23
CA VAL A 71 -11.50 -19.73 -1.13
C VAL A 71 -10.43 -18.65 -1.14
N VAL A 72 -9.53 -18.73 -2.10
CA VAL A 72 -8.49 -17.72 -2.36
C VAL A 72 -8.95 -16.86 -3.55
N GLU A 73 -9.09 -15.57 -3.39
CA GLU A 73 -9.43 -14.63 -4.45
C GLU A 73 -8.19 -13.80 -4.82
N VAL A 74 -7.75 -13.90 -6.08
CA VAL A 74 -6.57 -13.21 -6.62
C VAL A 74 -6.78 -12.77 -8.08
N MET A 75 -8.04 -12.41 -8.42
CA MET A 75 -8.40 -12.00 -9.79
C MET A 75 -8.05 -10.53 -10.07
N GLY A 76 -8.20 -9.66 -9.06
CA GLY A 76 -8.06 -8.21 -9.21
C GLY A 76 -9.36 -7.53 -9.70
N GLY A 77 -9.41 -6.20 -9.53
CA GLY A 77 -10.62 -5.40 -9.78
C GLY A 77 -11.69 -5.61 -8.71
N VAL A 78 -12.75 -4.81 -8.73
CA VAL A 78 -13.83 -4.92 -7.74
C VAL A 78 -14.83 -6.00 -8.16
N GLU A 79 -15.27 -5.99 -9.41
CA GLU A 79 -16.17 -7.01 -9.96
C GLU A 79 -15.42 -7.90 -10.99
N PRO A 80 -15.66 -9.20 -11.04
CA PRO A 80 -16.65 -9.99 -10.28
C PRO A 80 -16.18 -10.45 -8.89
N ALA A 81 -15.00 -10.01 -8.42
CA ALA A 81 -14.39 -10.45 -7.17
C ALA A 81 -15.32 -10.24 -5.96
N TYR A 82 -15.92 -9.06 -5.84
CA TYR A 82 -16.87 -8.77 -4.75
C TYR A 82 -18.05 -9.72 -4.74
N THR A 83 -18.70 -9.90 -5.88
CA THR A 83 -19.83 -10.83 -6.01
C THR A 83 -19.45 -12.25 -5.58
N PHE A 84 -18.30 -12.75 -6.01
CA PHE A 84 -17.86 -14.11 -5.70
C PHE A 84 -17.45 -14.26 -4.23
N VAL A 85 -16.67 -13.33 -3.71
CA VAL A 85 -16.25 -13.33 -2.31
C VAL A 85 -17.45 -13.27 -1.37
N LYS A 86 -18.38 -12.35 -1.62
CA LYS A 86 -19.61 -12.23 -0.83
C LYS A 86 -20.44 -13.51 -0.83
N LYS A 87 -20.64 -14.13 -2.00
CA LYS A 87 -21.36 -15.41 -2.10
C LYS A 87 -20.63 -16.54 -1.32
N CYS A 88 -19.31 -16.62 -1.41
CA CYS A 88 -18.51 -17.61 -0.66
C CYS A 88 -18.66 -17.42 0.85
N LEU A 89 -18.54 -16.19 1.35
CA LEU A 89 -18.73 -15.88 2.77
C LEU A 89 -20.16 -16.23 3.24
N LEU A 90 -21.19 -15.86 2.46
CA LEU A 90 -22.59 -16.21 2.78
C LEU A 90 -22.85 -17.73 2.75
N ALA A 91 -22.07 -18.49 1.95
CA ALA A 91 -22.12 -19.95 1.91
C ALA A 91 -21.28 -20.61 3.02
N GLY A 92 -20.71 -19.84 3.96
CA GLY A 92 -19.94 -20.38 5.09
C GLY A 92 -18.49 -20.74 4.73
N LYS A 93 -17.96 -20.29 3.58
CA LYS A 93 -16.58 -20.54 3.18
C LYS A 93 -15.72 -19.34 3.61
N SER A 94 -14.60 -19.60 4.31
CA SER A 94 -13.61 -18.56 4.61
C SER A 94 -12.91 -18.07 3.34
N VAL A 95 -12.50 -16.81 3.29
CA VAL A 95 -11.85 -16.22 2.11
C VAL A 95 -10.52 -15.57 2.48
N ALA A 96 -9.51 -15.79 1.64
CA ALA A 96 -8.24 -15.08 1.65
C ALA A 96 -8.08 -14.30 0.33
N THR A 97 -7.75 -13.00 0.38
CA THR A 97 -7.60 -12.19 -0.83
C THR A 97 -6.33 -11.35 -0.84
N SER A 98 -5.79 -11.07 -2.04
CA SER A 98 -4.76 -10.07 -2.27
C SER A 98 -5.30 -8.78 -2.90
N ASN A 99 -6.60 -8.68 -3.11
CA ASN A 99 -7.26 -7.67 -3.90
C ASN A 99 -7.49 -6.38 -3.10
N LYS A 100 -6.54 -5.45 -3.19
CA LYS A 100 -6.61 -4.16 -2.48
C LYS A 100 -7.83 -3.31 -2.86
N GLU A 101 -8.29 -3.41 -4.12
CA GLU A 101 -9.44 -2.63 -4.59
C GLU A 101 -10.73 -3.13 -3.94
N LEU A 102 -10.90 -4.46 -3.90
CA LEU A 102 -12.00 -5.10 -3.19
C LEU A 102 -12.01 -4.72 -1.71
N VAL A 103 -10.86 -4.83 -1.05
CA VAL A 103 -10.73 -4.58 0.39
C VAL A 103 -10.96 -3.10 0.72
N ALA A 104 -10.41 -2.17 -0.07
CA ALA A 104 -10.59 -0.73 0.15
C ALA A 104 -12.05 -0.26 -0.01
N VAL A 105 -12.83 -0.94 -0.89
CA VAL A 105 -14.22 -0.55 -1.17
C VAL A 105 -15.22 -1.30 -0.28
N HIS A 106 -15.00 -2.60 -0.04
CA HIS A 106 -15.98 -3.49 0.61
C HIS A 106 -15.47 -4.17 1.88
N GLY A 107 -14.29 -3.78 2.39
CA GLY A 107 -13.68 -4.41 3.57
C GLY A 107 -14.62 -4.53 4.77
N PRO A 108 -15.22 -3.43 5.26
CA PRO A 108 -16.13 -3.47 6.42
C PRO A 108 -17.31 -4.42 6.24
N GLU A 109 -17.95 -4.40 5.07
CA GLU A 109 -19.09 -5.28 4.77
C GLU A 109 -18.69 -6.76 4.77
N LEU A 110 -17.58 -7.10 4.11
CA LEU A 110 -17.11 -8.47 4.00
C LEU A 110 -16.62 -9.02 5.36
N ILE A 111 -15.96 -8.18 6.17
CA ILE A 111 -15.59 -8.51 7.56
C ILE A 111 -16.84 -8.78 8.39
N LYS A 112 -17.88 -7.96 8.26
CA LYS A 112 -19.14 -8.13 8.97
C LYS A 112 -19.81 -9.46 8.59
N ILE A 113 -19.90 -9.79 7.30
CA ILE A 113 -20.47 -11.08 6.85
C ILE A 113 -19.68 -12.24 7.41
N ALA A 114 -18.33 -12.19 7.39
CA ALA A 114 -17.49 -13.23 7.95
C ALA A 114 -17.70 -13.40 9.47
N ARG A 115 -17.83 -12.30 10.21
CA ARG A 115 -18.13 -12.29 11.65
C ARG A 115 -19.47 -12.94 11.94
N GLU A 116 -20.52 -12.56 11.23
CA GLU A 116 -21.88 -13.10 11.38
C GLU A 116 -21.94 -14.60 11.04
N GLY A 117 -21.15 -15.02 10.04
CA GLY A 117 -21.01 -16.43 9.64
C GLY A 117 -20.08 -17.28 10.53
N ASN A 118 -19.40 -16.67 11.52
CA ASN A 118 -18.35 -17.30 12.34
C ASN A 118 -17.24 -17.96 11.50
N ILE A 119 -16.87 -17.30 10.40
CA ILE A 119 -15.82 -17.66 9.45
C ILE A 119 -14.84 -16.50 9.30
N ASN A 120 -13.87 -16.62 8.40
CA ASN A 120 -12.79 -15.64 8.29
C ASN A 120 -12.71 -15.01 6.90
N PHE A 121 -12.45 -13.70 6.88
CA PHE A 121 -12.05 -12.94 5.71
C PHE A 121 -10.67 -12.33 5.98
N PHE A 122 -9.64 -12.83 5.31
CA PHE A 122 -8.25 -12.41 5.48
C PHE A 122 -7.73 -11.75 4.21
N PHE A 123 -6.85 -10.75 4.37
CA PHE A 123 -6.39 -9.93 3.26
C PHE A 123 -4.98 -9.37 3.48
N GLU A 124 -4.08 -10.14 4.12
CA GLU A 124 -2.69 -9.73 4.42
C GLU A 124 -1.96 -9.19 3.18
N ALA A 125 -2.16 -9.84 2.03
CA ALA A 125 -1.49 -9.46 0.79
C ALA A 125 -2.04 -8.17 0.13
N SER A 126 -3.12 -7.58 0.65
CA SER A 126 -3.78 -6.43 0.02
C SER A 126 -3.04 -5.10 0.23
N ALA A 127 -2.27 -4.93 1.31
CA ALA A 127 -1.55 -3.70 1.59
C ALA A 127 -0.03 -3.84 1.41
N GLY A 128 0.58 -4.84 2.05
CA GLY A 128 2.04 -5.02 2.06
C GLY A 128 2.59 -5.99 1.01
N GLY A 129 1.73 -6.60 0.17
CA GLY A 129 2.15 -7.68 -0.73
C GLY A 129 2.72 -8.85 0.08
N GLY A 130 4.05 -9.05 0.05
CA GLY A 130 4.73 -10.06 0.87
C GLY A 130 5.11 -9.61 2.27
N ILE A 131 4.87 -8.35 2.63
CA ILE A 131 5.20 -7.78 3.94
C ILE A 131 4.07 -8.08 4.92
N PRO A 132 4.31 -8.80 6.04
CA PRO A 132 3.28 -9.06 7.04
C PRO A 132 3.06 -7.80 7.89
N VAL A 133 2.01 -7.04 7.62
CA VAL A 133 1.67 -5.80 8.32
C VAL A 133 0.25 -5.81 8.91
N ILE A 134 -0.73 -6.35 8.19
CA ILE A 134 -2.14 -6.36 8.62
C ILE A 134 -2.30 -7.21 9.89
N ARG A 135 -1.72 -8.41 9.88
CA ARG A 135 -1.78 -9.30 11.05
C ARG A 135 -1.09 -8.70 12.28
N PRO A 136 0.14 -8.14 12.21
CA PRO A 136 0.74 -7.43 13.33
C PRO A 136 -0.08 -6.25 13.85
N LEU A 137 -0.65 -5.42 12.98
CA LEU A 137 -1.55 -4.34 13.40
C LEU A 137 -2.75 -4.88 14.19
N ASN A 138 -3.27 -6.03 13.79
CA ASN A 138 -4.47 -6.62 14.37
C ASN A 138 -4.22 -7.45 15.64
N THR A 139 -2.99 -7.96 15.84
CA THR A 139 -2.70 -8.94 16.92
C THR A 139 -1.48 -8.61 17.77
N SER A 140 -0.57 -7.77 17.31
CA SER A 140 0.72 -7.56 17.99
C SER A 140 0.92 -6.12 18.48
N ILE A 141 0.34 -5.13 17.80
CA ILE A 141 0.47 -3.69 18.12
C ILE A 141 -0.84 -3.16 18.77
N THR A 142 -1.59 -4.03 19.40
CA THR A 142 -2.95 -3.72 19.89
C THR A 142 -2.99 -2.96 21.22
N ALA A 143 -1.85 -2.78 21.87
CA ALA A 143 -1.75 -2.05 23.15
C ALA A 143 -1.40 -0.57 22.97
N ASP A 144 -1.03 -0.17 21.77
CA ASP A 144 -0.56 1.18 21.46
C ASP A 144 -1.67 2.08 20.88
N ASP A 145 -1.64 3.36 21.26
CA ASP A 145 -2.31 4.41 20.49
C ASP A 145 -1.35 4.79 19.33
N VAL A 146 -1.64 4.27 18.15
CA VAL A 146 -0.85 4.57 16.97
C VAL A 146 -1.11 6.01 16.55
N THR A 147 -0.06 6.82 16.53
CA THR A 147 -0.14 8.25 16.18
C THR A 147 0.31 8.52 14.76
N GLU A 148 1.08 7.62 14.16
CA GLU A 148 1.50 7.72 12.77
C GLU A 148 1.63 6.34 12.12
N ILE A 149 1.20 6.26 10.86
CA ILE A 149 1.54 5.18 9.94
C ILE A 149 1.99 5.79 8.62
N THR A 150 3.24 5.54 8.24
CA THR A 150 3.86 6.11 7.04
C THR A 150 4.56 5.00 6.26
N GLY A 151 4.36 4.95 4.95
CA GLY A 151 4.97 3.87 4.17
C GLY A 151 5.34 4.24 2.74
N ILE A 152 6.43 3.64 2.27
CA ILE A 152 6.73 3.48 0.85
C ILE A 152 5.93 2.25 0.40
N LEU A 153 4.77 2.49 -0.22
CA LEU A 153 3.75 1.47 -0.47
C LEU A 153 3.71 0.98 -1.92
N ASN A 154 4.51 1.60 -2.81
CA ASN A 154 4.56 1.25 -4.22
C ASN A 154 5.99 1.04 -4.69
N GLY A 155 6.33 -0.19 -5.14
CA GLY A 155 7.68 -0.55 -5.58
C GLY A 155 8.07 0.06 -6.93
N THR A 156 7.11 0.34 -7.82
CA THR A 156 7.37 0.95 -9.12
C THR A 156 7.87 2.39 -8.95
N THR A 157 7.16 3.18 -8.17
CA THR A 157 7.56 4.58 -7.89
C THR A 157 8.85 4.66 -7.10
N ASN A 158 9.04 3.78 -6.11
CA ASN A 158 10.29 3.75 -5.37
C ASN A 158 11.49 3.36 -6.25
N TYR A 159 11.31 2.40 -7.17
CA TYR A 159 12.33 2.09 -8.17
C TYR A 159 12.66 3.29 -9.05
N ILE A 160 11.64 3.99 -9.56
CA ILE A 160 11.85 5.17 -10.42
C ILE A 160 12.62 6.25 -9.67
N LEU A 161 12.17 6.64 -8.48
CA LEU A 161 12.84 7.66 -7.66
C LEU A 161 14.27 7.25 -7.29
N THR A 162 14.50 5.98 -6.94
CA THR A 162 15.84 5.45 -6.64
C THR A 162 16.78 5.58 -7.84
N LYS A 163 16.32 5.30 -9.06
CA LYS A 163 17.14 5.41 -10.27
C LYS A 163 17.39 6.85 -10.69
N MET A 164 16.38 7.72 -10.56
CA MET A 164 16.56 9.15 -10.79
C MET A 164 17.61 9.74 -9.85
N ASP A 165 17.59 9.38 -8.58
CA ASP A 165 18.54 9.80 -7.57
C ASP A 165 19.96 9.28 -7.86
N LYS A 166 20.13 7.96 -7.93
CA LYS A 166 21.45 7.33 -8.00
C LYS A 166 22.14 7.39 -9.36
N GLU A 167 21.36 7.42 -10.45
CA GLU A 167 21.87 7.42 -11.82
C GLU A 167 21.80 8.81 -12.49
N GLY A 168 21.12 9.77 -11.86
CA GLY A 168 20.89 11.12 -12.43
C GLY A 168 20.04 11.09 -13.70
N ALA A 169 19.28 10.03 -13.92
CA ALA A 169 18.44 9.85 -15.09
C ALA A 169 17.10 10.60 -14.95
N ASP A 170 16.55 11.09 -16.06
CA ASP A 170 15.23 11.72 -16.03
C ASP A 170 14.08 10.69 -15.87
N TYR A 171 12.93 11.18 -15.41
CA TYR A 171 11.74 10.39 -15.17
C TYR A 171 11.32 9.51 -16.37
N ALA A 172 11.29 10.08 -17.58
CA ALA A 172 10.81 9.38 -18.77
C ALA A 172 11.73 8.20 -19.15
N THR A 173 13.05 8.40 -19.02
CA THR A 173 14.06 7.37 -19.25
C THR A 173 13.91 6.22 -18.25
N VAL A 174 13.76 6.54 -16.98
CA VAL A 174 13.63 5.51 -15.93
C VAL A 174 12.29 4.79 -15.99
N LEU A 175 11.20 5.50 -16.29
CA LEU A 175 9.89 4.86 -16.50
C LEU A 175 9.94 3.81 -17.61
N LYS A 176 10.59 4.14 -18.74
CA LYS A 176 10.78 3.18 -19.84
C LYS A 176 11.57 1.95 -19.38
N GLN A 177 12.64 2.13 -18.62
CA GLN A 177 13.41 1.01 -18.05
C GLN A 177 12.56 0.15 -17.10
N ALA A 178 11.71 0.77 -16.28
CA ALA A 178 10.78 0.07 -15.39
C ALA A 178 9.78 -0.78 -16.20
N GLN A 179 9.26 -0.26 -17.30
CA GLN A 179 8.37 -0.99 -18.20
C GLN A 179 9.07 -2.18 -18.88
N GLU A 180 10.29 -1.99 -19.40
CA GLU A 180 11.10 -3.05 -20.00
C GLU A 180 11.43 -4.18 -19.03
N ARG A 181 11.57 -3.87 -17.73
CA ARG A 181 11.80 -4.84 -16.65
C ARG A 181 10.53 -5.47 -16.09
N GLY A 182 9.35 -5.01 -16.53
CA GLY A 182 8.06 -5.48 -16.03
C GLY A 182 7.69 -4.96 -14.63
N TYR A 183 8.34 -3.90 -14.17
CA TYR A 183 8.00 -3.23 -12.91
C TYR A 183 6.86 -2.21 -13.07
N ALA A 184 6.72 -1.63 -14.27
CA ALA A 184 5.62 -0.76 -14.64
C ALA A 184 4.83 -1.35 -15.80
N GLU A 185 3.52 -1.20 -15.77
CA GLU A 185 2.64 -1.54 -16.88
C GLU A 185 2.73 -0.48 -18.01
N ARG A 186 2.12 -0.78 -19.17
CA ARG A 186 2.04 0.18 -20.26
C ARG A 186 1.30 1.47 -19.87
N ASN A 187 0.26 1.35 -19.05
CA ASN A 187 -0.42 2.48 -18.40
C ASN A 187 -0.09 2.49 -16.91
N PRO A 188 0.96 3.22 -16.49
CA PRO A 188 1.44 3.19 -15.12
C PRO A 188 0.75 4.23 -14.21
N GLU A 189 -0.30 4.90 -14.67
CA GLU A 189 -0.96 6.04 -13.99
C GLU A 189 -1.35 5.72 -12.54
N ALA A 190 -1.91 4.54 -12.30
CA ALA A 190 -2.30 4.11 -10.95
C ALA A 190 -1.10 4.02 -9.98
N ASP A 191 0.09 3.74 -10.50
CA ASP A 191 1.33 3.71 -9.71
C ASP A 191 1.90 5.13 -9.57
N VAL A 192 2.21 5.78 -10.70
CA VAL A 192 3.02 7.01 -10.72
C VAL A 192 2.29 8.24 -10.20
N GLU A 193 0.96 8.25 -10.24
CA GLU A 193 0.12 9.30 -9.64
C GLU A 193 -0.33 8.96 -8.22
N GLY A 194 0.14 7.83 -7.62
CA GLY A 194 -0.05 7.50 -6.21
C GLY A 194 -1.31 6.72 -5.85
N GLY A 195 -2.17 6.36 -6.82
CA GLY A 195 -3.45 5.68 -6.57
C GLY A 195 -3.31 4.32 -5.89
N ASP A 196 -2.27 3.55 -6.21
CA ASP A 196 -1.96 2.29 -5.53
C ASP A 196 -1.60 2.52 -4.05
N ALA A 197 -0.72 3.48 -3.77
CA ALA A 197 -0.32 3.84 -2.41
C ALA A 197 -1.51 4.39 -1.60
N CYS A 198 -2.40 5.14 -2.27
CA CYS A 198 -3.59 5.73 -1.66
C CYS A 198 -4.56 4.65 -1.13
N ARG A 199 -4.87 3.62 -1.92
CA ARG A 199 -5.71 2.50 -1.45
C ARG A 199 -5.07 1.74 -0.29
N LYS A 200 -3.75 1.53 -0.35
CA LYS A 200 -3.02 0.80 0.71
C LYS A 200 -2.98 1.57 2.02
N ILE A 201 -2.70 2.88 1.99
CA ILE A 201 -2.71 3.68 3.24
C ILE A 201 -4.12 3.78 3.82
N ALA A 202 -5.17 3.84 2.98
CA ALA A 202 -6.55 3.83 3.46
C ALA A 202 -6.88 2.53 4.21
N ILE A 203 -6.50 1.36 3.68
CA ILE A 203 -6.67 0.06 4.35
C ILE A 203 -5.94 0.05 5.69
N LEU A 204 -4.66 0.43 5.71
CA LEU A 204 -3.84 0.42 6.92
C LEU A 204 -4.38 1.37 7.97
N THR A 205 -4.77 2.58 7.59
CA THR A 205 -5.38 3.58 8.48
C THR A 205 -6.70 3.08 9.06
N SER A 206 -7.55 2.52 8.21
CA SER A 206 -8.84 1.98 8.67
C SER A 206 -8.66 0.87 9.70
N LEU A 207 -7.69 -0.01 9.51
CA LEU A 207 -7.37 -1.06 10.48
C LEU A 207 -6.81 -0.52 11.80
N VAL A 208 -5.94 0.49 11.73
CA VAL A 208 -5.34 1.12 12.94
C VAL A 208 -6.40 1.80 13.79
N TYR A 209 -7.33 2.54 13.17
CA TYR A 209 -8.33 3.33 13.90
C TYR A 209 -9.70 2.62 14.01
N GLY A 210 -9.86 1.46 13.39
CA GLY A 210 -11.08 0.64 13.48
C GLY A 210 -12.31 1.21 12.75
N LYS A 211 -12.14 2.26 11.94
CA LYS A 211 -13.20 2.96 11.19
C LYS A 211 -12.83 3.07 9.72
N ASN A 212 -13.82 3.31 8.86
CA ASN A 212 -13.61 3.34 7.42
C ASN A 212 -13.04 4.68 6.93
N LEU A 213 -11.87 4.66 6.30
CA LEU A 213 -11.32 5.80 5.56
C LEU A 213 -11.57 5.60 4.07
N ASP A 214 -12.42 6.43 3.48
CA ASP A 214 -12.61 6.47 2.03
C ASP A 214 -11.34 7.00 1.34
N TYR A 215 -10.68 6.15 0.56
CA TYR A 215 -9.46 6.51 -0.16
C TYR A 215 -9.64 7.68 -1.15
N ASN A 216 -10.87 7.94 -1.63
CA ASN A 216 -11.16 9.08 -2.51
C ASN A 216 -11.05 10.45 -1.79
N ARG A 217 -11.00 10.46 -0.46
CA ARG A 217 -10.83 11.66 0.36
C ARG A 217 -9.38 11.94 0.74
N ILE A 218 -8.46 11.05 0.42
CA ILE A 218 -7.03 11.21 0.67
C ILE A 218 -6.46 12.12 -0.42
N HIS A 219 -5.77 13.19 -0.02
CA HIS A 219 -5.02 14.02 -0.96
C HIS A 219 -3.89 13.21 -1.60
N MET A 220 -3.72 13.33 -2.92
CA MET A 220 -2.79 12.50 -3.67
C MET A 220 -1.99 13.33 -4.66
N GLU A 221 -0.66 13.18 -4.60
CA GLU A 221 0.31 13.74 -5.54
C GLU A 221 1.23 12.63 -6.05
N GLY A 222 1.43 12.60 -7.37
CA GLY A 222 2.32 11.64 -8.05
C GLY A 222 3.77 12.12 -8.13
N ILE A 223 4.60 11.29 -8.78
CA ILE A 223 6.04 11.54 -8.95
C ILE A 223 6.39 12.15 -10.30
N THR A 224 5.43 12.38 -11.17
CA THR A 224 5.66 12.80 -12.57
C THR A 224 6.29 14.18 -12.71
N ARG A 225 6.21 15.03 -11.67
CA ARG A 225 6.77 16.37 -11.63
C ARG A 225 8.16 16.45 -10.98
N ILE A 226 8.66 15.36 -10.40
CA ILE A 226 9.97 15.33 -9.75
C ILE A 226 11.07 15.37 -10.80
N THR A 227 12.06 16.19 -10.57
CA THR A 227 13.20 16.43 -11.47
C THR A 227 14.52 15.98 -10.83
N THR A 228 15.54 15.80 -11.65
CA THR A 228 16.90 15.49 -11.16
C THR A 228 17.49 16.58 -10.27
N ASP A 229 17.04 17.83 -10.45
CA ASP A 229 17.51 18.93 -9.60
C ASP A 229 16.95 18.86 -8.18
N ASP A 230 15.73 18.31 -8.00
CA ASP A 230 15.15 18.09 -6.66
C ASP A 230 16.00 17.13 -5.84
N PHE A 231 16.56 16.08 -6.47
CA PHE A 231 17.49 15.15 -5.80
C PHE A 231 18.81 15.80 -5.42
N LYS A 232 19.37 16.68 -6.28
CA LYS A 232 20.61 17.41 -5.95
C LYS A 232 20.47 18.26 -4.69
N TYR A 233 19.33 18.93 -4.56
CA TYR A 233 19.02 19.72 -3.37
C TYR A 233 18.78 18.82 -2.15
N ALA A 234 18.02 17.74 -2.33
CA ALA A 234 17.76 16.78 -1.26
C ALA A 234 19.06 16.20 -0.70
N ASP A 235 19.95 15.70 -1.56
CA ASP A 235 21.26 15.17 -1.16
C ASP A 235 22.12 16.22 -0.43
N LYS A 236 22.19 17.44 -0.95
CA LYS A 236 22.90 18.56 -0.31
C LYS A 236 22.37 18.89 1.08
N MET A 237 21.08 18.73 1.29
CA MET A 237 20.39 18.96 2.58
C MET A 237 20.47 17.75 3.52
N GLY A 238 20.94 16.58 3.05
CA GLY A 238 20.97 15.32 3.82
C GLY A 238 19.63 14.59 3.83
N TYR A 239 18.84 14.71 2.76
CA TYR A 239 17.52 14.11 2.60
C TYR A 239 17.45 13.18 1.37
N SER A 240 16.52 12.25 1.39
CA SER A 240 16.13 11.41 0.25
C SER A 240 14.70 11.72 -0.18
N VAL A 241 14.43 11.76 -1.49
CA VAL A 241 13.08 11.93 -2.03
C VAL A 241 12.40 10.57 -2.14
N LYS A 242 11.24 10.41 -1.50
CA LYS A 242 10.42 9.19 -1.53
C LYS A 242 8.95 9.54 -1.76
N LEU A 243 8.20 8.66 -2.43
CA LEU A 243 6.74 8.72 -2.43
C LEU A 243 6.24 7.95 -1.22
N VAL A 244 5.55 8.63 -0.33
CA VAL A 244 4.95 8.00 0.86
C VAL A 244 3.44 8.15 0.89
N GLY A 245 2.75 7.13 1.41
CA GLY A 245 1.41 7.28 1.95
C GLY A 245 1.53 7.42 3.46
N THR A 246 0.89 8.41 4.04
CA THR A 246 0.98 8.67 5.48
C THR A 246 -0.38 9.02 6.08
N THR A 247 -0.58 8.63 7.33
CA THR A 247 -1.65 9.15 8.20
C THR A 247 -1.01 9.50 9.53
N ARG A 248 -1.22 10.76 9.97
CA ARG A 248 -0.66 11.33 11.20
C ARG A 248 -1.77 11.91 12.06
N LYS A 249 -1.62 11.78 13.38
CA LYS A 249 -2.49 12.38 14.39
C LYS A 249 -1.80 13.62 14.96
N THR A 250 -2.33 14.80 14.62
CA THR A 250 -1.83 16.10 15.11
C THR A 250 -2.97 16.83 15.81
N ASP A 251 -2.76 17.26 17.04
CA ASP A 251 -3.76 17.96 17.87
C ASP A 251 -5.12 17.23 17.95
N GLY A 252 -5.07 15.89 18.01
CA GLY A 252 -6.25 15.03 18.09
C GLY A 252 -7.00 14.82 16.78
N LYS A 253 -6.57 15.41 15.66
CA LYS A 253 -7.11 15.22 14.32
C LYS A 253 -6.20 14.31 13.50
N LEU A 254 -6.79 13.56 12.57
CA LEU A 254 -6.09 12.71 11.64
C LEU A 254 -5.98 13.39 10.28
N TYR A 255 -4.79 13.35 9.71
CA TYR A 255 -4.50 13.84 8.36
C TYR A 255 -3.86 12.72 7.56
N SER A 256 -4.38 12.46 6.36
CA SER A 256 -3.83 11.44 5.47
C SER A 256 -3.59 12.00 4.08
N TYR A 257 -2.44 11.65 3.51
CA TYR A 257 -2.10 12.00 2.13
C TYR A 257 -1.11 11.01 1.52
N VAL A 258 -1.00 11.07 0.20
CA VAL A 258 0.05 10.40 -0.59
C VAL A 258 0.78 11.48 -1.37
N ALA A 259 2.08 11.62 -1.14
CA ALA A 259 2.88 12.62 -1.83
C ALA A 259 4.37 12.26 -1.88
N PRO A 260 5.13 12.82 -2.83
CA PRO A 260 6.57 12.88 -2.75
C PRO A 260 7.00 13.76 -1.59
N VAL A 261 7.94 13.27 -0.79
CA VAL A 261 8.46 13.98 0.38
C VAL A 261 9.98 13.89 0.45
N MET A 262 10.61 14.80 1.16
CA MET A 262 12.00 14.73 1.59
C MET A 262 12.08 14.11 2.99
N LEU A 263 12.74 12.96 3.11
CA LEU A 263 13.01 12.26 4.37
C LEU A 263 14.47 12.43 4.74
N PRO A 264 14.81 12.78 5.99
CA PRO A 264 16.20 12.90 6.43
C PRO A 264 16.90 11.53 6.34
N HIS A 265 18.21 11.53 6.07
CA HIS A 265 18.97 10.29 5.85
C HIS A 265 19.01 9.35 7.07
N ASP A 266 18.72 9.81 8.26
CA ASP A 266 18.57 8.98 9.47
C ASP A 266 17.21 8.34 9.60
N ASN A 267 16.18 8.82 8.88
CA ASN A 267 14.87 8.17 8.83
C ASN A 267 15.00 6.77 8.20
N PRO A 268 14.46 5.70 8.83
CA PRO A 268 14.57 4.34 8.31
C PRO A 268 14.00 4.17 6.89
N LEU A 269 12.93 4.89 6.53
CA LEU A 269 12.32 4.83 5.20
C LEU A 269 13.22 5.44 4.11
N ALA A 270 14.06 6.42 4.44
CA ALA A 270 14.97 7.05 3.49
C ALA A 270 15.94 6.05 2.82
N LYS A 271 16.26 4.95 3.52
CA LYS A 271 17.22 3.91 3.06
C LYS A 271 16.58 2.81 2.23
N ILE A 272 15.28 2.86 2.00
CA ILE A 272 14.57 1.83 1.23
C ILE A 272 14.62 2.19 -0.25
N ASP A 273 15.32 1.37 -1.02
CA ASP A 273 15.60 1.57 -2.44
C ASP A 273 14.98 0.51 -3.34
N ASP A 274 15.06 0.77 -4.64
CA ASP A 274 14.58 -0.11 -5.71
C ASP A 274 13.09 -0.49 -5.55
N VAL A 275 12.76 -1.76 -5.75
CA VAL A 275 11.37 -2.26 -5.71
C VAL A 275 10.88 -2.61 -4.29
N TYR A 276 11.67 -2.29 -3.27
CA TYR A 276 11.31 -2.61 -1.89
C TYR A 276 10.35 -1.58 -1.30
N ASN A 277 9.52 -2.06 -0.40
CA ASN A 277 8.56 -1.27 0.36
C ASN A 277 8.94 -1.30 1.84
N GLY A 278 8.49 -0.29 2.57
CA GLY A 278 8.59 -0.22 4.03
C GLY A 278 7.41 0.51 4.62
N ILE A 279 6.97 0.05 5.76
CA ILE A 279 5.85 0.62 6.50
C ILE A 279 6.33 0.88 7.92
N LEU A 280 6.38 2.14 8.31
CA LEU A 280 6.73 2.61 9.64
C LEU A 280 5.45 2.87 10.41
N VAL A 281 5.36 2.37 11.62
CA VAL A 281 4.25 2.60 12.54
C VAL A 281 4.83 3.19 13.82
N HIS A 282 4.35 4.35 14.23
CA HIS A 282 4.72 5.02 15.47
C HIS A 282 3.58 4.92 16.47
N GLY A 283 3.87 4.36 17.65
CA GLY A 283 2.93 4.20 18.75
C GLY A 283 3.41 4.91 20.00
N ASN A 284 2.49 5.27 20.89
CA ASN A 284 2.79 6.01 22.10
C ASN A 284 3.62 5.25 23.14
N ALA A 285 3.72 3.94 23.04
CA ALA A 285 4.48 3.09 23.97
C ALA A 285 5.57 2.27 23.26
N LEU A 286 5.34 1.92 21.99
CA LEU A 286 6.23 1.10 21.19
C LEU A 286 7.35 1.91 20.52
N ASP A 287 7.19 3.24 20.42
CA ASP A 287 7.96 4.08 19.50
C ASP A 287 7.82 3.60 18.04
N ASP A 288 8.93 3.48 17.33
CA ASP A 288 8.94 3.10 15.93
C ASP A 288 9.07 1.59 15.74
N VAL A 289 8.18 1.03 14.93
CA VAL A 289 8.34 -0.29 14.36
C VAL A 289 8.23 -0.23 12.84
N MET A 290 9.15 -0.90 12.15
CA MET A 290 9.17 -0.91 10.69
C MET A 290 8.99 -2.32 10.13
N PHE A 291 8.12 -2.44 9.14
CA PHE A 291 7.94 -3.64 8.32
C PHE A 291 8.57 -3.40 6.95
N TYR A 292 9.46 -4.27 6.52
CA TYR A 292 10.24 -4.11 5.29
C TYR A 292 10.25 -5.38 4.45
N GLY A 293 10.16 -5.24 3.14
CA GLY A 293 10.22 -6.37 2.22
C GLY A 293 9.77 -6.05 0.81
N LYS A 294 9.37 -7.08 0.05
CA LYS A 294 8.83 -6.94 -1.29
C LYS A 294 7.32 -6.65 -1.22
N GLY A 295 6.92 -5.47 -1.65
CA GLY A 295 5.52 -5.03 -1.68
C GLY A 295 4.69 -5.65 -2.81
N ALA A 296 5.32 -6.39 -3.73
CA ALA A 296 4.68 -7.09 -4.85
C ALA A 296 5.53 -8.26 -5.33
N GLY A 297 4.98 -9.07 -6.23
CA GLY A 297 5.66 -10.18 -6.88
C GLY A 297 4.97 -11.53 -6.65
N LYS A 298 5.15 -12.47 -7.58
CA LYS A 298 4.49 -13.77 -7.60
C LYS A 298 4.56 -14.48 -6.25
N LEU A 299 5.77 -14.85 -5.82
CA LEU A 299 5.98 -15.65 -4.61
C LEU A 299 5.82 -14.85 -3.30
N PRO A 300 6.29 -13.58 -3.20
CA PRO A 300 6.04 -12.80 -1.98
C PRO A 300 4.56 -12.62 -1.68
N THR A 301 3.75 -12.20 -2.65
CA THR A 301 2.30 -12.04 -2.48
C THR A 301 1.61 -13.39 -2.21
N ALA A 302 1.97 -14.43 -2.94
CA ALA A 302 1.44 -15.78 -2.71
C ALA A 302 1.77 -16.30 -1.31
N SER A 303 2.95 -16.01 -0.78
CA SER A 303 3.35 -16.40 0.59
C SER A 303 2.43 -15.78 1.65
N ALA A 304 2.07 -14.50 1.50
CA ALA A 304 1.14 -13.84 2.40
C ALA A 304 -0.28 -14.45 2.30
N VAL A 305 -0.76 -14.69 1.07
CA VAL A 305 -2.06 -15.36 0.84
C VAL A 305 -2.09 -16.78 1.44
N VAL A 306 -1.04 -17.58 1.25
CA VAL A 306 -0.96 -18.93 1.82
C VAL A 306 -0.91 -18.88 3.36
N SER A 307 -0.29 -17.86 3.94
CA SER A 307 -0.34 -17.64 5.39
C SER A 307 -1.77 -17.37 5.88
N ASP A 308 -2.56 -16.61 5.11
CA ASP A 308 -3.99 -16.37 5.38
C ASP A 308 -4.81 -17.66 5.26
N VAL A 309 -4.52 -18.49 4.25
CA VAL A 309 -5.13 -19.83 4.12
C VAL A 309 -4.83 -20.70 5.34
N ILE A 310 -3.57 -20.74 5.80
CA ILE A 310 -3.17 -21.48 7.00
C ILE A 310 -3.96 -20.99 8.22
N ASP A 311 -4.11 -19.69 8.39
CA ASP A 311 -4.85 -19.13 9.52
C ASP A 311 -6.36 -19.40 9.40
N ALA A 312 -6.94 -19.35 8.20
CA ALA A 312 -8.33 -19.76 7.98
C ALA A 312 -8.57 -21.23 8.36
N VAL A 313 -7.64 -22.11 7.99
CA VAL A 313 -7.71 -23.55 8.34
C VAL A 313 -7.57 -23.77 9.85
N LYS A 314 -6.62 -23.10 10.52
CA LYS A 314 -6.41 -23.19 11.97
C LYS A 314 -7.60 -22.68 12.77
N ASN A 315 -8.32 -21.71 12.24
CA ASN A 315 -9.48 -21.08 12.88
C ASN A 315 -10.81 -21.52 12.24
N ALA A 316 -10.86 -22.72 11.66
CA ALA A 316 -12.10 -23.25 11.10
C ALA A 316 -13.21 -23.30 12.18
N GLY A 317 -14.41 -22.77 11.87
CA GLY A 317 -15.53 -22.66 12.81
C GLY A 317 -15.34 -21.61 13.91
N ARG A 318 -14.34 -20.75 13.80
CA ARG A 318 -14.06 -19.63 14.72
C ARG A 318 -13.68 -18.38 13.94
N HIS A 319 -14.35 -17.27 14.21
CA HIS A 319 -13.98 -15.98 13.67
C HIS A 319 -12.77 -15.38 14.42
N VAL A 320 -11.78 -14.90 13.66
CA VAL A 320 -10.67 -14.08 14.17
C VAL A 320 -11.08 -12.61 14.04
N PRO A 321 -11.25 -11.88 15.13
CA PRO A 321 -11.73 -10.50 15.07
C PRO A 321 -10.79 -9.60 14.30
N ILE A 322 -11.35 -8.83 13.38
CA ILE A 322 -10.72 -7.67 12.72
C ILE A 322 -11.62 -6.48 13.04
N ILE A 323 -11.05 -5.45 13.67
CA ILE A 323 -11.79 -4.24 14.02
C ILE A 323 -11.70 -3.27 12.85
N TRP A 324 -12.77 -3.19 12.07
CA TRP A 324 -12.96 -2.23 11.00
C TRP A 324 -14.46 -2.10 10.75
N GLU A 325 -15.04 -1.06 11.33
CA GLU A 325 -16.47 -0.79 11.21
C GLU A 325 -16.74 0.12 10.00
N ASP A 326 -17.98 0.09 9.48
CA ASP A 326 -18.41 0.90 8.33
C ASP A 326 -18.59 2.39 8.67
N GLU A 327 -18.49 2.74 9.96
CA GLU A 327 -18.49 4.13 10.41
C GLU A 327 -17.32 4.89 9.81
N GLU A 328 -17.61 6.06 9.23
CA GLU A 328 -16.58 6.89 8.60
C GLU A 328 -15.58 7.43 9.63
N LEU A 329 -14.30 7.33 9.30
CA LEU A 329 -13.22 7.90 10.09
C LEU A 329 -13.22 9.44 9.94
N GLU A 330 -13.31 10.14 11.08
CA GLU A 330 -13.25 11.60 11.09
C GLU A 330 -11.83 12.09 10.80
N MET A 331 -11.69 12.84 9.71
CA MET A 331 -10.41 13.38 9.24
C MET A 331 -10.40 14.89 9.33
N GLY A 332 -9.23 15.45 9.62
CA GLY A 332 -8.97 16.87 9.40
C GLY A 332 -9.02 17.23 7.92
N THR A 333 -9.28 18.50 7.61
CA THR A 333 -9.18 19.02 6.25
C THR A 333 -7.72 19.05 5.82
N PHE A 334 -7.37 18.50 4.65
CA PHE A 334 -5.97 18.49 4.18
C PHE A 334 -5.33 19.89 4.19
N ALA A 335 -6.08 20.93 3.83
CA ALA A 335 -5.60 22.31 3.87
C ALA A 335 -5.15 22.80 5.26
N ASP A 336 -5.62 22.15 6.34
CA ASP A 336 -5.25 22.47 7.73
C ASP A 336 -4.03 21.65 8.22
N SER A 337 -3.58 20.67 7.44
CA SER A 337 -2.38 19.89 7.82
C SER A 337 -1.13 20.75 7.69
N GLU A 338 -0.21 20.58 8.64
CA GLU A 338 1.01 21.39 8.73
C GLU A 338 2.23 20.62 8.23
N SER A 339 3.10 21.31 7.48
CA SER A 339 4.38 20.79 7.00
C SER A 339 5.39 21.91 6.81
N ARG A 340 6.67 21.56 6.75
CA ARG A 340 7.70 22.39 6.14
C ARG A 340 7.75 22.06 4.65
N PHE A 341 8.06 23.04 3.82
CA PHE A 341 8.15 22.85 2.37
C PHE A 341 9.51 23.27 1.85
N PHE A 342 10.19 22.39 1.17
CA PHE A 342 11.26 22.74 0.28
C PHE A 342 10.65 23.33 -1.00
N VAL A 343 11.16 24.49 -1.44
CA VAL A 343 10.62 25.24 -2.59
C VAL A 343 11.76 25.66 -3.51
N ARG A 344 11.54 25.49 -4.81
CA ARG A 344 12.39 26.04 -5.88
C ARG A 344 11.59 27.08 -6.67
N THR A 345 12.21 28.25 -6.95
CA THR A 345 11.54 29.36 -7.63
C THR A 345 12.50 30.15 -8.51
N ASP A 346 11.98 30.71 -9.59
CA ASP A 346 12.71 31.69 -10.42
C ASP A 346 12.74 33.11 -9.83
N GLU A 347 11.96 33.37 -8.75
CA GLU A 347 12.02 34.64 -8.04
C GLU A 347 13.39 34.81 -7.37
N LYS A 348 14.09 35.92 -7.73
CA LYS A 348 15.45 36.18 -7.24
C LYS A 348 15.47 37.17 -6.07
N ASP A 349 14.41 37.95 -5.92
CA ASP A 349 14.30 38.94 -4.85
C ASP A 349 13.93 38.26 -3.51
N GLU A 350 14.91 38.16 -2.63
CA GLU A 350 14.72 37.58 -1.29
C GLU A 350 13.70 38.37 -0.44
N ALA A 351 13.57 39.68 -0.69
CA ALA A 351 12.56 40.50 0.00
C ALA A 351 11.14 40.12 -0.46
N ALA A 352 10.96 39.82 -1.76
CA ALA A 352 9.70 39.33 -2.28
C ALA A 352 9.36 37.91 -1.73
N ILE A 353 10.34 37.00 -1.68
CA ILE A 353 10.18 35.65 -1.09
C ILE A 353 9.78 35.79 0.38
N LYS A 354 10.51 36.61 1.15
CA LYS A 354 10.21 36.84 2.57
C LYS A 354 8.84 37.47 2.80
N ALA A 355 8.42 38.35 1.93
CA ALA A 355 7.10 39.01 2.02
C ALA A 355 5.94 37.99 1.82
N VAL A 356 6.18 36.90 1.12
CA VAL A 356 5.17 35.87 0.81
C VAL A 356 5.22 34.70 1.80
N PHE A 357 6.41 34.15 2.06
CA PHE A 357 6.60 32.93 2.86
C PHE A 357 7.04 33.19 4.30
N GLY A 358 7.32 34.44 4.67
CA GLY A 358 7.89 34.77 5.97
C GLY A 358 9.38 34.45 6.07
N ASP A 359 9.82 34.01 7.25
CA ASP A 359 11.20 33.58 7.44
C ASP A 359 11.42 32.20 6.79
N VAL A 360 12.44 32.09 5.96
CA VAL A 360 12.81 30.89 5.21
C VAL A 360 14.29 30.57 5.39
N GLU A 361 14.65 29.30 5.27
CA GLU A 361 16.02 28.84 5.27
C GLU A 361 16.50 28.62 3.83
N TYR A 362 17.37 29.50 3.31
CA TYR A 362 17.88 29.39 1.95
C TYR A 362 18.82 28.18 1.81
N VAL A 363 18.69 27.48 0.69
CA VAL A 363 19.58 26.40 0.27
C VAL A 363 20.43 26.88 -0.90
N ASP A 364 21.76 26.92 -0.73
CA ASP A 364 22.69 27.32 -1.78
C ASP A 364 22.62 26.39 -2.98
N SER A 365 22.76 26.95 -4.18
CA SER A 365 22.72 26.22 -5.43
C SER A 365 23.64 26.82 -6.48
N ASP A 366 24.14 25.97 -7.38
CA ASP A 366 24.83 26.38 -8.59
C ASP A 366 23.85 26.65 -9.76
N LEU A 367 22.54 26.43 -9.53
CA LEU A 367 21.49 26.68 -10.51
C LEU A 367 21.05 28.14 -10.46
N ASP A 368 20.65 28.69 -11.62
CA ASP A 368 20.13 30.06 -11.71
C ASP A 368 18.66 30.13 -11.21
N GLU A 369 18.47 29.86 -9.92
CA GLU A 369 17.20 29.91 -9.22
C GLU A 369 17.42 30.15 -7.73
N LYS A 370 16.35 30.39 -6.96
CA LYS A 370 16.37 30.36 -5.50
C LYS A 370 15.73 29.07 -4.99
N ALA A 371 16.32 28.52 -3.94
CA ALA A 371 15.76 27.40 -3.21
C ALA A 371 15.78 27.68 -1.71
N PHE A 372 14.74 27.26 -1.03
CA PHE A 372 14.59 27.48 0.41
C PHE A 372 13.64 26.46 1.06
N VAL A 373 13.69 26.37 2.39
CA VAL A 373 12.74 25.63 3.21
C VAL A 373 11.93 26.63 4.03
N THR A 374 10.61 26.46 4.04
CA THR A 374 9.69 27.29 4.82
C THR A 374 9.76 26.96 6.33
N ALA A 375 9.27 27.86 7.17
CA ALA A 375 8.80 27.46 8.49
C ALA A 375 7.65 26.45 8.38
N VAL A 376 7.19 25.88 9.48
CA VAL A 376 5.97 25.06 9.52
C VAL A 376 4.78 25.96 9.18
N ILE A 377 4.05 25.63 8.12
CA ILE A 377 2.83 26.32 7.67
C ILE A 377 1.81 25.28 7.23
N THR A 378 0.54 25.68 7.19
CA THR A 378 -0.52 24.82 6.69
C THR A 378 -0.45 24.65 5.16
N GLU A 379 -0.98 23.53 4.65
CA GLU A 379 -1.10 23.28 3.20
C GLU A 379 -1.87 24.40 2.50
N GLY A 380 -2.94 24.91 3.12
CA GLY A 380 -3.72 26.02 2.57
C GLY A 380 -2.94 27.34 2.50
N GLU A 381 -2.12 27.65 3.53
CA GLU A 381 -1.23 28.81 3.51
C GLU A 381 -0.14 28.64 2.46
N PHE A 382 0.44 27.44 2.35
CA PHE A 382 1.44 27.12 1.33
C PHE A 382 0.89 27.32 -0.08
N GLU A 383 -0.30 26.79 -0.40
CA GLU A 383 -0.96 26.97 -1.68
C GLU A 383 -1.21 28.47 -1.99
N ALA A 384 -1.68 29.23 -0.99
CA ALA A 384 -1.89 30.67 -1.13
C ALA A 384 -0.58 31.43 -1.37
N CYS A 385 0.55 30.97 -0.83
CA CYS A 385 1.89 31.52 -1.10
C CYS A 385 2.36 31.20 -2.52
N CYS A 386 2.21 29.95 -2.96
CA CYS A 386 2.59 29.51 -4.31
C CYS A 386 1.85 30.29 -5.40
N ASN A 387 0.62 30.73 -5.16
CA ASN A 387 -0.15 31.55 -6.10
C ASN A 387 0.37 32.98 -6.25
N LYS A 388 1.25 33.45 -5.35
CA LYS A 388 1.83 34.83 -5.39
C LYS A 388 3.22 34.85 -6.02
N ILE A 389 3.96 33.76 -5.96
CA ILE A 389 5.29 33.61 -6.54
C ILE A 389 5.32 32.36 -7.40
N GLY A 390 5.91 32.42 -8.58
CA GLY A 390 6.09 31.25 -9.44
C GLY A 390 6.97 30.20 -8.79
N VAL A 391 6.37 29.07 -8.42
CA VAL A 391 7.05 27.89 -7.85
C VAL A 391 7.35 26.90 -8.97
N LYS A 392 8.60 26.47 -9.09
CA LYS A 392 9.04 25.45 -10.06
C LYS A 392 8.81 24.04 -9.55
N SER A 393 9.15 23.84 -8.28
CA SER A 393 9.02 22.57 -7.58
C SER A 393 8.82 22.82 -6.09
N ALA A 394 8.05 21.97 -5.45
CA ALA A 394 7.91 21.97 -4.00
C ALA A 394 7.74 20.54 -3.49
N LEU A 395 8.37 20.26 -2.34
CA LEU A 395 8.31 18.98 -1.66
C LEU A 395 8.11 19.20 -0.16
N ARG A 396 7.28 18.39 0.48
CA ARG A 396 7.17 18.39 1.94
C ARG A 396 8.45 17.85 2.55
N VAL A 397 8.90 18.49 3.62
CA VAL A 397 10.05 18.03 4.41
C VAL A 397 9.48 17.39 5.68
N LEU A 398 9.68 16.09 5.82
CA LEU A 398 9.27 15.33 7.01
C LEU A 398 10.51 15.13 7.89
N ASP A 399 10.49 15.69 9.07
CA ASP A 399 11.57 15.57 10.07
C ASP A 399 11.36 14.36 10.98
#